data_caba44e5263281053ef5ac7c8f79cfbd
#
_entry.id   caba44e5263281053ef5ac7c8f79cfbd
#
_cell.length_a   1.000
_cell.length_b   1.000
_cell.length_c   1.000
_cell.angle_alpha   90.00
_cell.angle_beta   90.00
_cell.angle_gamma   90.00
#
_symmetry.space_group_name_H-M   'P 1'
#
loop_
_entity.id
_entity.type
_entity.pdbx_description
1 polymer ?
#
loop_
_entity_poly.entity_id
_entity_poly.type
_entity_poly.pdbx_seq_one_letter_code
_entity_poly.pdbx_strand_id
1 'polypeptide(L)'
;MKIIKRLSSLPGDSLSVIRRTPPLVFAMAVLSLGGFIGASTVLVKGFRMVENSITVTGASTESFESDIAKWSVQVRATGNTQIDSFNKHKESMKKTINFLKTNGIEHGINQEVYLGPASIKEYKTKHPKTNEVIRTEWITYQRIEIHSNDVYRIQKTHSKITELLGEGVLVRPSSPEFTYSKLADKRVDMLAKAAKDARIRAEAIALQAGSKVGGLKKVNTGVFQITVPNSTRVSSWGSYDTTTIKKDITAVMGVTFAVK
;
A
#
# COMPACT_ATOMS: atom_id res chain seq x y z
N MET A 1 -52.85 7.43 43.76
CA MET A 1 -54.24 6.95 43.90
C MET A 1 -55.13 7.75 42.93
N LYS A 2 -54.92 7.70 41.59
CA LYS A 2 -55.68 8.41 40.56
C LYS A 2 -55.81 7.70 39.22
N ILE A 3 -55.59 6.37 39.14
CA ILE A 3 -55.62 5.60 37.88
C ILE A 3 -56.79 4.56 37.85
N ILE A 4 -57.47 4.36 38.98
CA ILE A 4 -58.51 3.34 39.07
C ILE A 4 -59.96 3.86 38.75
N LYS A 5 -60.11 5.17 38.47
CA LYS A 5 -61.46 5.77 38.25
C LYS A 5 -61.89 5.98 36.77
N ARG A 6 -61.16 5.38 35.80
CA ARG A 6 -61.49 5.52 34.35
C ARG A 6 -61.86 4.24 33.61
N LEU A 7 -62.19 3.17 34.35
CA LEU A 7 -62.59 1.92 33.75
C LEU A 7 -64.12 1.57 33.90
N SER A 8 -64.87 2.53 34.43
CA SER A 8 -66.33 2.31 34.65
C SER A 8 -67.24 3.04 33.68
N SER A 9 -66.75 3.50 32.52
CA SER A 9 -67.57 4.15 31.49
C SER A 9 -67.29 3.60 30.08
N LEU A 10 -67.16 2.31 29.94
CA LEU A 10 -67.33 1.68 28.63
C LEU A 10 -68.80 1.38 28.41
N PRO A 11 -69.41 1.90 27.32
CA PRO A 11 -70.80 1.63 27.03
C PRO A 11 -71.02 0.11 26.85
N GLY A 12 -72.03 -0.43 27.48
CA GLY A 12 -72.37 -1.86 27.51
C GLY A 12 -72.73 -2.53 26.17
N ASP A 13 -72.47 -1.83 25.06
CA ASP A 13 -72.78 -2.31 23.71
C ASP A 13 -71.63 -3.09 23.01
N SER A 14 -70.43 -3.12 23.58
CA SER A 14 -69.28 -3.80 22.93
C SER A 14 -69.41 -5.36 22.91
N LEU A 15 -70.16 -5.92 23.85
CA LEU A 15 -70.39 -7.38 23.88
C LEU A 15 -71.56 -7.81 22.97
N SER A 16 -72.44 -6.92 22.55
CA SER A 16 -73.56 -7.22 21.65
C SER A 16 -73.11 -7.34 20.19
N VAL A 17 -72.02 -6.69 19.82
CA VAL A 17 -71.44 -6.74 18.46
C VAL A 17 -70.84 -8.13 18.18
N ILE A 18 -70.26 -8.78 19.20
CA ILE A 18 -69.67 -10.13 19.06
C ILE A 18 -70.76 -11.20 18.85
N ARG A 19 -71.99 -11.00 19.40
CA ARG A 19 -73.08 -11.93 19.27
C ARG A 19 -73.84 -11.89 17.92
N ARG A 20 -73.66 -10.84 17.12
CA ARG A 20 -74.34 -10.66 15.82
C ARG A 20 -73.42 -10.88 14.60
N THR A 21 -72.14 -11.15 14.81
CA THR A 21 -71.24 -11.44 13.68
C THR A 21 -71.47 -12.88 13.18
N PRO A 22 -71.61 -13.09 11.86
CA PRO A 22 -71.72 -14.42 11.31
C PRO A 22 -70.50 -15.27 11.72
N PRO A 23 -70.65 -16.54 12.06
CA PRO A 23 -69.54 -17.40 12.53
C PRO A 23 -68.40 -17.47 11.55
N LEU A 24 -68.68 -17.24 10.27
CA LEU A 24 -67.66 -17.20 9.20
C LEU A 24 -66.75 -15.96 9.32
N VAL A 25 -67.29 -14.80 9.68
CA VAL A 25 -66.50 -13.56 9.83
C VAL A 25 -65.61 -13.65 11.10
N PHE A 26 -66.14 -14.25 12.16
CA PHE A 26 -65.35 -14.46 13.38
C PHE A 26 -64.20 -15.48 13.13
N ALA A 27 -64.51 -16.56 12.42
CA ALA A 27 -63.47 -17.55 12.03
C ALA A 27 -62.39 -16.92 11.13
N MET A 28 -62.76 -16.09 10.16
CA MET A 28 -61.80 -15.38 9.31
C MET A 28 -60.95 -14.36 10.10
N ALA A 29 -61.54 -13.65 11.07
CA ALA A 29 -60.78 -12.71 11.92
C ALA A 29 -59.78 -13.44 12.82
N VAL A 30 -60.14 -14.60 13.39
CA VAL A 30 -59.23 -15.45 14.18
C VAL A 30 -58.10 -16.02 13.32
N LEU A 31 -58.43 -16.49 12.12
CA LEU A 31 -57.44 -17.02 11.18
C LEU A 31 -56.49 -15.93 10.69
N SER A 32 -56.98 -14.72 10.41
CA SER A 32 -56.12 -13.58 10.02
C SER A 32 -55.20 -13.12 11.16
N LEU A 33 -55.71 -13.08 12.40
CA LEU A 33 -54.89 -12.75 13.58
C LEU A 33 -53.82 -13.83 13.85
N GLY A 34 -54.19 -15.08 13.76
CA GLY A 34 -53.28 -16.23 13.91
C GLY A 34 -52.21 -16.25 12.81
N GLY A 35 -52.59 -15.95 11.57
CA GLY A 35 -51.68 -15.83 10.43
C GLY A 35 -50.72 -14.68 10.60
N PHE A 36 -51.18 -13.52 11.10
CA PHE A 36 -50.32 -12.35 11.34
C PHE A 36 -49.32 -12.59 12.49
N ILE A 37 -49.74 -13.27 13.56
CA ILE A 37 -48.86 -13.64 14.67
C ILE A 37 -47.84 -14.70 14.22
N GLY A 38 -48.28 -15.69 13.43
CA GLY A 38 -47.38 -16.71 12.85
C GLY A 38 -46.35 -16.12 11.90
N ALA A 39 -46.79 -15.25 10.98
CA ALA A 39 -45.89 -14.54 10.05
C ALA A 39 -44.91 -13.63 10.75
N SER A 40 -45.32 -12.90 11.78
CA SER A 40 -44.46 -12.02 12.56
C SER A 40 -43.38 -12.80 13.34
N THR A 41 -43.72 -13.96 13.88
CA THR A 41 -42.71 -14.81 14.60
C THR A 41 -41.69 -15.45 13.65
N VAL A 42 -42.09 -15.80 12.42
CA VAL A 42 -41.18 -16.29 11.39
C VAL A 42 -40.29 -15.19 10.88
N LEU A 43 -40.82 -13.98 10.62
CA LEU A 43 -40.04 -12.79 10.24
C LEU A 43 -39.06 -12.39 11.35
N VAL A 44 -39.50 -12.30 12.60
CA VAL A 44 -38.61 -11.94 13.73
C VAL A 44 -37.53 -12.98 13.98
N LYS A 45 -37.82 -14.28 13.80
CA LYS A 45 -36.78 -15.34 13.84
C LYS A 45 -35.86 -15.29 12.63
N GLY A 46 -36.35 -14.94 11.45
CA GLY A 46 -35.53 -14.75 10.25
C GLY A 46 -34.57 -13.55 10.37
N PHE A 47 -35.02 -12.45 11.00
CA PHE A 47 -34.17 -11.27 11.25
C PHE A 47 -33.27 -11.42 12.50
N ARG A 48 -33.53 -12.34 13.39
CA ARG A 48 -32.70 -12.67 14.56
C ARG A 48 -31.84 -13.92 14.37
N MET A 49 -31.36 -14.19 13.18
CA MET A 49 -30.15 -15.00 13.10
C MET A 49 -29.01 -14.12 13.62
N VAL A 50 -28.82 -14.15 14.94
CA VAL A 50 -27.54 -13.71 15.54
C VAL A 50 -26.50 -14.60 14.90
N GLU A 51 -25.86 -14.06 13.88
CA GLU A 51 -24.76 -14.78 13.24
C GLU A 51 -23.64 -14.95 14.26
N ASN A 52 -23.58 -16.11 14.91
CA ASN A 52 -22.48 -16.45 15.79
C ASN A 52 -21.20 -16.40 14.97
N SER A 53 -20.46 -15.30 15.10
CA SER A 53 -19.23 -15.08 14.36
C SER A 53 -18.21 -14.34 15.22
N ILE A 54 -16.96 -14.62 14.95
CA ILE A 54 -15.82 -13.93 15.55
C ILE A 54 -15.05 -13.23 14.43
N THR A 55 -14.77 -11.95 14.64
CA THR A 55 -13.91 -11.17 13.74
C THR A 55 -12.58 -10.89 14.43
N VAL A 56 -11.50 -11.24 13.78
CA VAL A 56 -10.13 -11.03 14.26
C VAL A 56 -9.28 -10.38 13.19
N THR A 57 -8.23 -9.72 13.62
CA THR A 57 -7.20 -9.20 12.72
C THR A 57 -5.97 -10.09 12.80
N GLY A 58 -5.58 -10.67 11.69
CA GLY A 58 -4.31 -11.36 11.53
C GLY A 58 -3.27 -10.46 10.87
N ALA A 59 -2.03 -10.65 11.23
CA ALA A 59 -0.91 -9.92 10.68
C ALA A 59 0.28 -10.85 10.45
N SER A 60 1.10 -10.51 9.47
CA SER A 60 2.41 -11.13 9.32
C SER A 60 3.43 -10.08 8.91
N THR A 61 4.63 -10.16 9.47
CA THR A 61 5.76 -9.29 9.12
C THR A 61 6.96 -10.17 8.82
N GLU A 62 7.67 -9.85 7.74
CA GLU A 62 8.86 -10.58 7.35
C GLU A 62 9.88 -9.64 6.72
N SER A 63 11.15 -9.82 7.07
CA SER A 63 12.25 -9.08 6.46
C SER A 63 12.69 -9.75 5.17
N PHE A 64 13.07 -8.93 4.19
CA PHE A 64 13.64 -9.39 2.91
C PHE A 64 14.64 -8.37 2.37
N GLU A 65 15.41 -8.77 1.37
CA GLU A 65 16.37 -7.90 0.70
C GLU A 65 15.92 -7.65 -0.75
N SER A 66 16.11 -6.42 -1.21
CA SER A 66 15.97 -6.04 -2.63
C SER A 66 17.04 -6.74 -3.45
N ASP A 67 16.69 -7.13 -4.68
CA ASP A 67 17.56 -7.83 -5.63
C ASP A 67 17.75 -7.06 -6.94
N ILE A 68 17.15 -5.88 -7.07
CA ILE A 68 17.29 -4.99 -8.21
C ILE A 68 17.62 -3.59 -7.71
N ALA A 69 18.64 -2.98 -8.30
CA ALA A 69 18.98 -1.58 -8.12
C ALA A 69 18.83 -0.80 -9.44
N LYS A 70 18.19 0.37 -9.35
CA LYS A 70 18.19 1.40 -10.39
C LYS A 70 18.92 2.62 -9.89
N TRP A 71 19.83 3.15 -10.70
CA TRP A 71 20.60 4.31 -10.33
C TRP A 71 20.89 5.18 -11.54
N SER A 72 20.94 6.48 -11.39
CA SER A 72 21.35 7.37 -12.46
C SER A 72 22.37 8.38 -12.03
N VAL A 73 23.29 8.71 -12.95
CA VAL A 73 24.33 9.70 -12.78
C VAL A 73 24.24 10.69 -13.95
N GLN A 74 24.04 11.95 -13.67
CA GLN A 74 24.16 13.00 -14.67
C GLN A 74 25.59 13.57 -14.65
N VAL A 75 26.27 13.44 -15.78
CA VAL A 75 27.60 14.07 -16.03
C VAL A 75 27.37 15.38 -16.76
N ARG A 76 28.03 16.45 -16.32
CA ARG A 76 27.94 17.75 -16.97
C ARG A 76 29.31 18.42 -17.10
N ALA A 77 29.43 19.26 -18.10
CA ALA A 77 30.60 20.13 -18.27
C ALA A 77 30.16 21.51 -18.73
N THR A 78 30.92 22.51 -18.39
CA THR A 78 30.69 23.90 -18.79
C THR A 78 31.81 24.40 -19.69
N GLY A 79 31.45 25.23 -20.64
CA GLY A 79 32.41 25.86 -21.58
C GLY A 79 31.97 27.23 -22.02
N ASN A 80 32.93 28.01 -22.55
CA ASN A 80 32.65 29.33 -23.09
C ASN A 80 31.99 29.28 -24.49
N THR A 81 32.12 28.15 -25.17
CA THR A 81 31.44 27.85 -26.43
C THR A 81 30.77 26.48 -26.36
N GLN A 82 29.85 26.24 -27.30
CA GLN A 82 29.18 24.96 -27.44
C GLN A 82 30.16 23.82 -27.66
N ILE A 83 31.16 24.02 -28.49
CA ILE A 83 32.19 23.00 -28.82
C ILE A 83 33.10 22.76 -27.59
N ASP A 84 33.49 23.81 -26.88
CA ASP A 84 34.29 23.68 -25.68
C ASP A 84 33.56 22.88 -24.58
N SER A 85 32.31 23.20 -24.31
CA SER A 85 31.52 22.45 -23.33
C SER A 85 31.32 20.98 -23.72
N PHE A 86 31.13 20.69 -25.02
CA PHE A 86 30.99 19.33 -25.53
C PHE A 86 32.31 18.54 -25.40
N ASN A 87 33.43 19.10 -25.76
CA ASN A 87 34.72 18.43 -25.64
C ASN A 87 35.08 18.11 -24.18
N LYS A 88 34.89 19.07 -23.27
CA LYS A 88 35.05 18.82 -21.82
C LYS A 88 34.13 17.79 -21.29
N HIS A 89 32.88 17.77 -21.79
CA HIS A 89 31.91 16.74 -21.42
C HIS A 89 32.34 15.35 -21.88
N LYS A 90 32.87 15.22 -23.09
CA LYS A 90 33.39 13.94 -23.64
C LYS A 90 34.48 13.36 -22.74
N GLU A 91 35.41 14.18 -22.27
CA GLU A 91 36.47 13.76 -21.34
C GLU A 91 35.88 13.37 -19.97
N SER A 92 34.95 14.17 -19.45
CA SER A 92 34.24 13.86 -18.21
C SER A 92 33.47 12.55 -18.27
N MET A 93 32.81 12.26 -19.39
CA MET A 93 32.13 10.98 -19.63
C MET A 93 33.09 9.82 -19.65
N LYS A 94 34.23 9.95 -20.31
CA LYS A 94 35.28 8.91 -20.35
C LYS A 94 35.79 8.57 -18.95
N LYS A 95 36.08 9.58 -18.12
CA LYS A 95 36.48 9.37 -16.72
C LYS A 95 35.37 8.69 -15.91
N THR A 96 34.14 9.13 -16.06
CA THR A 96 32.98 8.55 -15.35
C THR A 96 32.76 7.09 -15.72
N ILE A 97 32.80 6.76 -17.02
CA ILE A 97 32.65 5.37 -17.49
C ILE A 97 33.80 4.50 -16.95
N ASN A 98 35.04 5.00 -16.97
CA ASN A 98 36.17 4.28 -16.43
C ASN A 98 36.02 4.06 -14.91
N PHE A 99 35.59 5.07 -14.16
CA PHE A 99 35.29 4.94 -12.73
C PHE A 99 34.22 3.86 -12.47
N LEU A 100 33.12 3.86 -13.22
CA LEU A 100 32.07 2.85 -13.10
C LEU A 100 32.64 1.45 -13.38
N LYS A 101 33.41 1.31 -14.46
CA LYS A 101 34.05 0.03 -14.83
C LYS A 101 35.02 -0.47 -13.76
N THR A 102 35.86 0.40 -13.20
CA THR A 102 36.81 0.06 -12.12
C THR A 102 36.07 -0.40 -10.85
N ASN A 103 34.85 0.10 -10.62
CA ASN A 103 33.98 -0.37 -9.53
C ASN A 103 33.09 -1.56 -9.93
N GLY A 104 33.36 -2.19 -11.09
CA GLY A 104 32.66 -3.39 -11.57
C GLY A 104 31.26 -3.12 -12.11
N ILE A 105 30.99 -1.89 -12.55
CA ILE A 105 29.73 -1.51 -13.22
C ILE A 105 30.01 -1.32 -14.70
N GLU A 106 29.68 -2.35 -15.48
CA GLU A 106 29.75 -2.33 -16.93
C GLU A 106 28.58 -3.07 -17.53
N HIS A 107 28.29 -2.81 -18.80
CA HIS A 107 27.21 -3.53 -19.50
C HIS A 107 27.54 -5.01 -19.62
N GLY A 108 26.61 -5.89 -19.16
CA GLY A 108 26.82 -7.34 -19.13
C GLY A 108 25.58 -8.10 -18.64
N ILE A 109 25.73 -9.39 -18.35
CA ILE A 109 24.61 -10.31 -18.06
C ILE A 109 23.73 -9.86 -16.89
N ASN A 110 24.32 -9.26 -15.85
CA ASN A 110 23.61 -8.87 -14.62
C ASN A 110 23.52 -7.35 -14.44
N GLN A 111 23.94 -6.59 -15.43
CA GLN A 111 24.00 -5.14 -15.37
C GLN A 111 23.72 -4.53 -16.73
N GLU A 112 22.90 -3.51 -16.75
CA GLU A 112 22.59 -2.73 -17.94
C GLU A 112 22.97 -1.29 -17.68
N VAL A 113 23.86 -0.77 -18.54
CA VAL A 113 24.31 0.62 -18.49
C VAL A 113 23.84 1.31 -19.77
N TYR A 114 22.93 2.27 -19.62
CA TYR A 114 22.37 3.03 -20.72
C TYR A 114 22.92 4.43 -20.71
N LEU A 115 23.43 4.85 -21.87
CA LEU A 115 23.87 6.23 -22.09
C LEU A 115 22.75 6.99 -22.81
N GLY A 116 22.09 7.90 -22.10
CA GLY A 116 21.11 8.79 -22.69
C GLY A 116 21.76 9.74 -23.72
N PRO A 117 20.99 10.52 -24.49
CA PRO A 117 21.53 11.51 -25.40
C PRO A 117 22.19 12.66 -24.65
N ALA A 118 23.30 13.19 -25.20
CA ALA A 118 23.88 14.42 -24.73
C ALA A 118 22.99 15.61 -25.10
N SER A 119 22.79 16.51 -24.16
CA SER A 119 22.03 17.74 -24.35
C SER A 119 22.92 18.94 -24.07
N ILE A 120 22.82 19.99 -24.89
CA ILE A 120 23.60 21.22 -24.76
C ILE A 120 22.63 22.38 -24.57
N LYS A 121 22.89 23.20 -23.55
CA LYS A 121 22.10 24.41 -23.26
C LYS A 121 22.97 25.62 -23.11
N GLU A 122 22.50 26.73 -23.66
CA GLU A 122 23.07 28.05 -23.43
C GLU A 122 22.54 28.63 -22.11
N TYR A 123 23.42 29.14 -21.29
CA TYR A 123 23.10 29.82 -20.05
C TYR A 123 23.59 31.29 -20.12
N LYS A 124 22.67 32.25 -19.98
CA LYS A 124 22.97 33.68 -19.98
C LYS A 124 22.73 34.23 -18.57
N THR A 125 23.79 34.69 -17.96
CA THR A 125 23.70 35.45 -16.71
C THR A 125 23.48 36.93 -17.06
N LYS A 126 22.39 37.52 -16.54
CA LYS A 126 22.02 38.91 -16.79
C LYS A 126 22.27 39.79 -15.58
N HIS A 127 22.59 41.06 -15.81
CA HIS A 127 22.71 42.06 -14.75
C HIS A 127 21.34 42.30 -14.10
N PRO A 128 21.23 42.29 -12.74
CA PRO A 128 19.93 42.34 -12.06
C PRO A 128 19.13 43.63 -12.29
N LYS A 129 19.79 44.75 -12.60
CA LYS A 129 19.15 46.06 -12.80
C LYS A 129 19.01 46.45 -14.28
N THR A 130 20.00 46.15 -15.12
CA THR A 130 20.01 46.58 -16.52
C THR A 130 19.52 45.52 -17.48
N ASN A 131 19.37 44.28 -17.01
CA ASN A 131 18.97 43.11 -17.80
C ASN A 131 19.96 42.77 -18.97
N GLU A 132 21.12 43.42 -19.00
CA GLU A 132 22.19 43.14 -19.96
C GLU A 132 22.83 41.78 -19.69
N VAL A 133 23.25 41.08 -20.73
CA VAL A 133 23.95 39.79 -20.61
C VAL A 133 25.37 40.04 -20.17
N ILE A 134 25.72 39.61 -18.94
CA ILE A 134 27.07 39.74 -18.37
C ILE A 134 27.95 38.56 -18.80
N ARG A 135 27.37 37.37 -18.89
CA ARG A 135 28.09 36.12 -19.16
C ARG A 135 27.22 35.16 -19.93
N THR A 136 27.81 34.51 -20.91
CA THR A 136 27.20 33.38 -21.63
C THR A 136 28.06 32.16 -21.38
N GLU A 137 27.43 31.08 -20.91
CA GLU A 137 28.04 29.76 -20.71
C GLU A 137 27.28 28.73 -21.45
N TRP A 138 27.98 27.73 -21.96
CA TRP A 138 27.39 26.53 -22.54
C TRP A 138 27.55 25.36 -21.58
N ILE A 139 26.46 24.64 -21.35
CA ILE A 139 26.44 23.48 -20.47
C ILE A 139 26.04 22.27 -21.28
N THR A 140 26.90 21.27 -21.36
CA THR A 140 26.62 19.96 -21.91
C THR A 140 26.39 19.01 -20.76
N TYR A 141 25.31 18.21 -20.84
CA TYR A 141 25.02 17.18 -19.85
C TYR A 141 24.46 15.93 -20.49
N GLN A 142 24.74 14.78 -19.88
CA GLN A 142 24.28 13.47 -20.30
C GLN A 142 23.98 12.62 -19.07
N ARG A 143 22.96 11.78 -19.15
CA ARG A 143 22.60 10.85 -18.08
C ARG A 143 23.10 9.46 -18.41
N ILE A 144 23.65 8.81 -17.41
CA ILE A 144 23.97 7.38 -17.39
C ILE A 144 22.92 6.74 -16.49
N GLU A 145 22.19 5.76 -16.99
CA GLU A 145 21.23 4.96 -16.22
C GLU A 145 21.81 3.56 -16.05
N ILE A 146 21.74 3.04 -14.83
CA ILE A 146 22.34 1.79 -14.41
C ILE A 146 21.25 0.93 -13.78
N HIS A 147 21.07 -0.29 -14.31
CA HIS A 147 20.25 -1.32 -13.72
C HIS A 147 21.15 -2.47 -13.33
N SER A 148 21.03 -2.99 -12.12
CA SER A 148 21.91 -4.05 -11.63
C SER A 148 21.18 -4.95 -10.64
N ASN A 149 21.49 -6.24 -10.69
CA ASN A 149 21.06 -7.20 -9.67
C ASN A 149 22.04 -7.24 -8.47
N ASP A 150 23.20 -6.60 -8.58
CA ASP A 150 24.14 -6.44 -7.46
C ASP A 150 23.86 -5.10 -6.73
N VAL A 151 22.87 -5.13 -5.85
CA VAL A 151 22.39 -3.96 -5.11
C VAL A 151 23.45 -3.36 -4.19
N TYR A 152 24.31 -4.20 -3.60
CA TYR A 152 25.37 -3.75 -2.70
C TYR A 152 26.51 -3.07 -3.47
N ARG A 153 26.82 -3.52 -4.66
CA ARG A 153 27.79 -2.86 -5.54
C ARG A 153 27.34 -1.46 -5.91
N ILE A 154 26.07 -1.32 -6.30
CA ILE A 154 25.50 0.00 -6.61
C ILE A 154 25.55 0.91 -5.39
N GLN A 155 25.17 0.44 -4.22
CA GLN A 155 25.24 1.22 -2.98
C GLN A 155 26.66 1.69 -2.66
N LYS A 156 27.65 0.77 -2.79
CA LYS A 156 29.07 1.06 -2.55
C LYS A 156 29.61 2.06 -3.58
N THR A 157 29.27 1.90 -4.86
CA THR A 157 29.75 2.80 -5.91
C THR A 157 29.10 4.17 -5.80
N HIS A 158 27.80 4.24 -5.45
CA HIS A 158 27.11 5.48 -5.18
C HIS A 158 27.81 6.31 -4.07
N SER A 159 28.25 5.68 -2.98
CA SER A 159 28.95 6.38 -1.90
C SER A 159 30.29 6.97 -2.31
N LYS A 160 30.90 6.43 -3.37
CA LYS A 160 32.23 6.88 -3.88
C LYS A 160 32.16 7.82 -5.08
N ILE A 161 30.99 7.97 -5.72
CA ILE A 161 30.88 8.68 -7.01
C ILE A 161 31.37 10.15 -6.91
N THR A 162 31.31 10.75 -5.74
CA THR A 162 31.78 12.10 -5.50
C THR A 162 33.30 12.24 -5.57
N GLU A 163 34.07 11.13 -5.56
CA GLU A 163 35.52 11.15 -5.79
C GLU A 163 35.86 11.74 -7.18
N LEU A 164 34.97 11.57 -8.16
CA LEU A 164 35.09 12.18 -9.48
C LEU A 164 35.16 13.70 -9.49
N LEU A 165 34.63 14.38 -8.45
CA LEU A 165 34.75 15.80 -8.30
C LEU A 165 36.23 16.21 -8.10
N GLY A 166 37.01 15.37 -7.38
CA GLY A 166 38.48 15.58 -7.24
C GLY A 166 39.22 15.44 -8.56
N GLU A 167 38.69 14.73 -9.54
CA GLU A 167 39.22 14.59 -10.90
C GLU A 167 38.75 15.71 -11.86
N GLY A 168 37.98 16.68 -11.35
CA GLY A 168 37.41 17.77 -12.13
C GLY A 168 36.15 17.41 -12.90
N VAL A 169 35.52 16.27 -12.61
CA VAL A 169 34.26 15.82 -13.26
C VAL A 169 33.08 16.28 -12.45
N LEU A 170 32.18 17.07 -13.06
CA LEU A 170 30.93 17.50 -12.44
C LEU A 170 29.87 16.42 -12.58
N VAL A 171 29.63 15.65 -11.51
CA VAL A 171 28.61 14.62 -11.45
C VAL A 171 27.45 15.04 -10.55
N ARG A 172 26.24 14.63 -10.93
CA ARG A 172 25.03 14.74 -10.11
C ARG A 172 24.38 13.36 -10.05
N PRO A 173 24.70 12.54 -9.07
CA PRO A 173 24.05 11.26 -8.87
C PRO A 173 22.61 11.45 -8.31
N SER A 174 21.69 10.59 -8.71
CA SER A 174 20.43 10.40 -7.98
C SER A 174 20.66 9.48 -6.77
N SER A 175 19.71 9.41 -5.86
CA SER A 175 19.68 8.31 -4.91
C SER A 175 19.36 7.01 -5.66
N PRO A 176 20.03 5.89 -5.36
CA PRO A 176 19.66 4.59 -5.91
C PRO A 176 18.27 4.16 -5.43
N GLU A 177 17.53 3.49 -6.30
CA GLU A 177 16.26 2.84 -5.97
C GLU A 177 16.48 1.33 -5.92
N PHE A 178 16.05 0.73 -4.81
CA PHE A 178 16.16 -0.70 -4.57
C PHE A 178 14.78 -1.34 -4.55
N THR A 179 14.58 -2.36 -5.40
CA THR A 179 13.31 -3.06 -5.56
C THR A 179 13.50 -4.57 -5.48
N TYR A 180 12.40 -5.31 -5.35
CA TYR A 180 12.40 -6.76 -5.27
C TYR A 180 11.65 -7.38 -6.45
N SER A 181 12.32 -8.26 -7.22
CA SER A 181 11.79 -8.83 -8.45
C SER A 181 10.55 -9.72 -8.22
N LYS A 182 10.54 -10.49 -7.12
CA LYS A 182 9.47 -11.44 -6.78
C LYS A 182 8.47 -10.88 -5.76
N LEU A 183 8.21 -9.57 -5.80
CA LEU A 183 7.33 -8.93 -4.84
C LEU A 183 5.88 -9.44 -4.92
N ALA A 184 5.40 -9.80 -6.10
CA ALA A 184 4.06 -10.37 -6.27
C ALA A 184 3.89 -11.68 -5.50
N ASP A 185 4.84 -12.61 -5.66
CA ASP A 185 4.83 -13.89 -4.96
C ASP A 185 4.96 -13.71 -3.45
N LYS A 186 5.85 -12.79 -3.04
CA LYS A 186 6.03 -12.44 -1.62
C LYS A 186 4.74 -11.94 -0.98
N ARG A 187 3.96 -11.11 -1.69
CA ARG A 187 2.66 -10.62 -1.21
C ARG A 187 1.66 -11.77 -0.98
N VAL A 188 1.60 -12.73 -1.90
CA VAL A 188 0.72 -13.91 -1.76
C VAL A 188 1.11 -14.73 -0.53
N ASP A 189 2.40 -15.00 -0.32
CA ASP A 189 2.90 -15.71 0.85
C ASP A 189 2.55 -14.97 2.15
N MET A 190 2.70 -13.66 2.18
CA MET A 190 2.38 -12.83 3.34
C MET A 190 0.89 -12.84 3.68
N LEU A 191 0.00 -12.86 2.67
CA LEU A 191 -1.45 -13.01 2.89
C LEU A 191 -1.78 -14.38 3.50
N ALA A 192 -1.16 -15.44 3.02
CA ALA A 192 -1.36 -16.78 3.59
C ALA A 192 -0.91 -16.85 5.06
N LYS A 193 0.22 -16.24 5.40
CA LYS A 193 0.72 -16.15 6.79
C LYS A 193 -0.21 -15.31 7.68
N ALA A 194 -0.70 -14.17 7.19
CA ALA A 194 -1.65 -13.33 7.93
C ALA A 194 -3.00 -14.04 8.16
N ALA A 195 -3.49 -14.80 7.16
CA ALA A 195 -4.70 -15.61 7.32
C ALA A 195 -4.53 -16.71 8.37
N LYS A 196 -3.37 -17.37 8.39
CA LYS A 196 -3.03 -18.38 9.41
C LYS A 196 -3.00 -17.75 10.79
N ASP A 197 -2.37 -16.59 10.96
CA ASP A 197 -2.34 -15.87 12.25
C ASP A 197 -3.75 -15.47 12.71
N ALA A 198 -4.61 -14.97 11.80
CA ALA A 198 -6.01 -14.67 12.11
C ALA A 198 -6.75 -15.91 12.62
N ARG A 199 -6.55 -17.07 12.00
CA ARG A 199 -7.17 -18.31 12.43
C ARG A 199 -6.71 -18.74 13.82
N ILE A 200 -5.42 -18.70 14.09
CA ILE A 200 -4.84 -19.04 15.41
C ILE A 200 -5.43 -18.12 16.51
N ARG A 201 -5.55 -16.82 16.25
CA ARG A 201 -6.15 -15.86 17.18
C ARG A 201 -7.63 -16.16 17.42
N ALA A 202 -8.39 -16.45 16.36
CA ALA A 202 -9.80 -16.81 16.47
C ALA A 202 -10.00 -18.07 17.30
N GLU A 203 -9.18 -19.11 17.08
CA GLU A 203 -9.22 -20.38 17.82
C GLU A 203 -8.89 -20.18 19.31
N ALA A 204 -7.87 -19.36 19.62
CA ALA A 204 -7.52 -19.05 21.00
C ALA A 204 -8.66 -18.33 21.75
N ILE A 205 -9.33 -17.35 21.10
CA ILE A 205 -10.45 -16.63 21.71
C ILE A 205 -11.66 -17.54 21.88
N ALA A 206 -12.03 -18.32 20.84
CA ALA A 206 -13.18 -19.20 20.86
C ALA A 206 -13.03 -20.28 21.95
N LEU A 207 -11.82 -20.83 22.11
CA LEU A 207 -11.53 -21.82 23.14
C LEU A 207 -11.78 -21.28 24.55
N GLN A 208 -11.33 -20.06 24.86
CA GLN A 208 -11.57 -19.42 26.15
C GLN A 208 -13.04 -19.09 26.40
N ALA A 209 -13.82 -18.90 25.33
CA ALA A 209 -15.27 -18.68 25.37
C ALA A 209 -16.09 -19.98 25.38
N GLY A 210 -15.46 -21.17 25.46
CA GLY A 210 -16.15 -22.46 25.42
C GLY A 210 -16.76 -22.80 24.04
N SER A 211 -16.27 -22.20 22.97
CA SER A 211 -16.78 -22.32 21.60
C SER A 211 -15.69 -22.85 20.66
N LYS A 212 -16.09 -23.19 19.42
CA LYS A 212 -15.16 -23.65 18.37
C LYS A 212 -15.27 -22.77 17.14
N VAL A 213 -14.13 -22.48 16.49
CA VAL A 213 -14.09 -21.77 15.22
C VAL A 213 -14.62 -22.67 14.10
N GLY A 214 -15.54 -22.14 13.32
CA GLY A 214 -16.11 -22.75 12.14
C GLY A 214 -15.46 -22.30 10.84
N GLY A 215 -16.25 -22.30 9.77
CA GLY A 215 -15.82 -21.88 8.43
C GLY A 215 -15.57 -20.36 8.32
N LEU A 216 -14.84 -20.00 7.28
CA LEU A 216 -14.63 -18.62 6.87
C LEU A 216 -15.94 -17.99 6.40
N LYS A 217 -16.29 -16.79 6.89
CA LYS A 217 -17.47 -16.03 6.46
C LYS A 217 -17.08 -14.81 5.62
N LYS A 218 -16.07 -14.05 6.06
CA LYS A 218 -15.67 -12.81 5.40
C LYS A 218 -14.16 -12.60 5.55
N VAL A 219 -13.55 -12.07 4.50
CA VAL A 219 -12.15 -11.60 4.52
C VAL A 219 -12.13 -10.17 4.01
N ASN A 220 -11.34 -9.34 4.68
CA ASN A 220 -11.01 -8.00 4.24
C ASN A 220 -9.48 -7.85 4.30
N THR A 221 -8.85 -7.82 3.12
CA THR A 221 -7.40 -7.65 3.02
C THR A 221 -7.06 -6.16 3.14
N GLY A 222 -6.16 -5.84 4.07
CA GLY A 222 -5.55 -4.52 4.17
C GLY A 222 -4.51 -4.29 3.07
N VAL A 223 -3.94 -3.09 3.07
CA VAL A 223 -2.82 -2.73 2.19
C VAL A 223 -1.50 -3.26 2.76
N PHE A 224 -0.54 -3.55 1.87
CA PHE A 224 0.80 -3.92 2.30
C PHE A 224 1.59 -2.70 2.75
N GLN A 225 2.37 -2.88 3.82
CA GLN A 225 3.38 -1.92 4.23
C GLN A 225 4.75 -2.52 3.92
N ILE A 226 5.51 -1.87 3.04
CA ILE A 226 6.91 -2.21 2.75
C ILE A 226 7.73 -1.01 3.22
N THR A 227 8.47 -1.20 4.29
CA THR A 227 9.14 -0.14 5.03
C THR A 227 10.61 -0.45 5.25
N VAL A 228 11.36 0.54 5.71
CA VAL A 228 12.69 0.29 6.28
C VAL A 228 12.54 -0.65 7.50
N PRO A 229 13.56 -1.48 7.81
CA PRO A 229 13.49 -2.40 8.95
C PRO A 229 13.15 -1.67 10.26
N ASN A 230 12.34 -2.33 11.09
CA ASN A 230 11.88 -1.80 12.38
C ASN A 230 11.10 -0.48 12.32
N SER A 231 10.53 -0.12 11.17
CA SER A 231 9.69 1.06 11.05
C SER A 231 8.31 0.82 11.66
N THR A 232 7.84 1.79 12.43
CA THR A 232 6.46 1.83 12.97
C THR A 232 5.51 2.66 12.09
N ARG A 233 6.01 3.19 10.96
CA ARG A 233 5.17 4.00 10.06
C ARG A 233 4.19 3.12 9.30
N VAL A 234 2.92 3.52 9.32
CA VAL A 234 1.85 2.89 8.57
C VAL A 234 1.13 3.93 7.71
N SER A 235 0.64 3.51 6.55
CA SER A 235 -0.15 4.34 5.65
C SER A 235 -1.43 3.61 5.26
N SER A 236 -2.56 4.30 5.24
CA SER A 236 -3.83 3.74 4.79
C SER A 236 -3.83 3.36 3.30
N TRP A 237 -2.92 3.93 2.51
CA TRP A 237 -2.73 3.62 1.09
C TRP A 237 -1.66 2.55 0.84
N GLY A 238 -1.03 2.06 1.89
CA GLY A 238 0.18 1.25 1.81
C GLY A 238 1.44 2.10 1.69
N SER A 239 2.59 1.45 1.86
CA SER A 239 3.89 2.08 1.67
C SER A 239 4.81 1.15 0.89
N TYR A 240 5.71 1.74 0.13
CA TYR A 240 6.76 1.01 -0.56
C TYR A 240 8.07 1.80 -0.50
N ASP A 241 8.94 1.40 0.42
CA ASP A 241 10.29 1.95 0.52
C ASP A 241 11.15 1.47 -0.65
N THR A 242 11.76 2.39 -1.39
CA THR A 242 12.74 2.11 -2.44
C THR A 242 14.15 2.55 -2.07
N THR A 243 14.35 3.13 -0.88
CA THR A 243 15.62 3.77 -0.50
C THR A 243 16.60 2.84 0.19
N THR A 244 16.11 1.73 0.76
CA THR A 244 16.95 0.76 1.49
C THR A 244 17.00 -0.59 0.79
N ILE A 245 18.10 -1.34 0.98
CA ILE A 245 18.22 -2.71 0.47
C ILE A 245 17.40 -3.67 1.34
N LYS A 246 17.60 -3.62 2.65
CA LYS A 246 16.82 -4.43 3.61
C LYS A 246 15.50 -3.74 3.90
N LYS A 247 14.43 -4.52 3.91
CA LYS A 247 13.05 -4.03 4.08
C LYS A 247 12.24 -5.01 4.90
N ASP A 248 11.20 -4.50 5.56
CA ASP A 248 10.15 -5.32 6.16
C ASP A 248 8.88 -5.20 5.32
N ILE A 249 8.25 -6.34 5.03
CA ILE A 249 6.90 -6.39 4.47
C ILE A 249 5.91 -6.82 5.54
N THR A 250 4.87 -6.02 5.73
CA THR A 250 3.76 -6.34 6.65
C THR A 250 2.45 -6.45 5.87
N ALA A 251 1.76 -7.57 6.07
CA ALA A 251 0.40 -7.79 5.61
C ALA A 251 -0.55 -7.83 6.81
N VAL A 252 -1.71 -7.19 6.69
CA VAL A 252 -2.76 -7.19 7.71
C VAL A 252 -4.07 -7.55 7.05
N MET A 253 -4.86 -8.42 7.67
CA MET A 253 -6.19 -8.75 7.19
C MET A 253 -7.21 -8.94 8.31
N GLY A 254 -8.41 -8.46 8.10
CA GLY A 254 -9.58 -8.76 8.92
C GLY A 254 -10.25 -10.03 8.44
N VAL A 255 -10.49 -10.98 9.34
CA VAL A 255 -11.12 -12.25 9.00
C VAL A 255 -12.28 -12.52 9.96
N THR A 256 -13.44 -12.84 9.41
CA THR A 256 -14.62 -13.25 10.18
C THR A 256 -14.87 -14.74 9.98
N PHE A 257 -14.91 -15.47 11.07
CA PHE A 257 -15.22 -16.90 11.13
C PHE A 257 -16.58 -17.13 11.76
N ALA A 258 -17.26 -18.21 11.37
CA ALA A 258 -18.39 -18.74 12.12
C ALA A 258 -17.90 -19.27 13.48
N VAL A 259 -18.78 -19.24 14.48
CA VAL A 259 -18.54 -19.84 15.81
C VAL A 259 -19.62 -20.92 16.05
N LYS A 260 -19.20 -22.07 16.57
CA LYS A 260 -20.05 -23.24 16.89
C LYS A 260 -20.00 -23.53 18.36
#